data_7a3878f423a1d6bfa43ffa8afbc453fe
#
_entry.id   7a3878f423a1d6bfa43ffa8afbc453fe
#
_cell.length_a   1.000
_cell.length_b   1.000
_cell.length_c   1.000
_cell.angle_alpha   90.00
_cell.angle_beta   90.00
_cell.angle_gamma   90.00
#
_symmetry.space_group_name_H-M   'P 1'
#
loop_
_entity.id
_entity.type
_entity.pdbx_description
1 polymer ?
#
loop_
_entity_poly.entity_id
_entity_poly.type
_entity_poly.pdbx_seq_one_letter_code
_entity_poly.pdbx_strand_id
1 'polypeptide(L)'
;MQSDMTIPTMVDAVRGGKMQRRTLMKILAGMGVSTAGIGAIVATATHTPTTHPAPIVNPQESSNTSLTLHSQHIANQSQGNTDALYNDYAEHAVVEDSMYASPIMGREAIIARKTMGLFATTDVQITVLNRIAIGNQVTVEWVATGVHTGDLPGLPASNLPFTLRGVTVAIRENGKIVRESLYYDVEDFQRQLHVS
;
A
#
# COMPACT_ATOMS: atom_id res chain seq x y z
N MET A 1 40.20 13.19 -0.44
CA MET A 1 39.36 13.30 0.76
C MET A 1 38.14 12.41 0.53
N GLN A 2 38.27 11.14 0.90
CA GLN A 2 37.11 10.23 0.93
C GLN A 2 36.37 10.56 2.22
N SER A 3 35.22 11.21 2.12
CA SER A 3 34.32 11.38 3.27
C SER A 3 33.89 10.00 3.69
N ASP A 4 34.15 9.63 4.94
CA ASP A 4 33.64 8.41 5.60
C ASP A 4 32.10 8.42 5.54
N MET A 5 31.54 7.82 4.49
CA MET A 5 30.11 7.72 4.29
C MET A 5 29.61 6.54 5.11
N THR A 6 29.23 6.82 6.35
CA THR A 6 28.66 5.82 7.26
C THR A 6 27.17 5.54 6.94
N ILE A 7 26.66 4.38 7.33
CA ILE A 7 25.24 4.04 7.14
C ILE A 7 24.30 5.15 7.68
N PRO A 8 24.48 5.71 8.88
CA PRO A 8 23.65 6.82 9.36
C PRO A 8 23.67 8.04 8.44
N THR A 9 24.85 8.45 7.93
CA THR A 9 24.94 9.61 7.03
C THR A 9 24.26 9.37 5.68
N MET A 10 24.28 8.13 5.18
CA MET A 10 23.55 7.75 3.97
C MET A 10 22.03 7.74 4.18
N VAL A 11 21.58 7.28 5.34
CA VAL A 11 20.16 7.33 5.74
C VAL A 11 19.67 8.77 5.79
N ASP A 12 20.42 9.67 6.41
CA ASP A 12 20.08 11.10 6.50
C ASP A 12 20.11 11.78 5.12
N ALA A 13 21.01 11.35 4.23
CA ALA A 13 21.04 11.84 2.85
C ALA A 13 19.78 11.45 2.05
N VAL A 14 19.22 10.26 2.30
CA VAL A 14 17.94 9.85 1.69
C VAL A 14 16.77 10.65 2.29
N ARG A 15 16.74 10.82 3.61
CA ARG A 15 15.72 11.64 4.31
C ARG A 15 15.74 13.09 3.82
N GLY A 16 16.91 13.64 3.60
CA GLY A 16 17.09 15.00 3.10
C GLY A 16 16.96 15.17 1.58
N GLY A 17 16.56 14.13 0.86
CA GLY A 17 16.41 14.15 -0.61
C GLY A 17 17.72 14.26 -1.39
N LYS A 18 18.86 14.16 -0.73
CA LYS A 18 20.21 14.26 -1.34
C LYS A 18 20.70 12.96 -1.96
N MET A 19 20.02 11.84 -1.67
CA MET A 19 20.34 10.51 -2.20
C MET A 19 19.04 9.76 -2.53
N GLN A 20 19.01 9.04 -3.66
CA GLN A 20 17.88 8.18 -4.02
C GLN A 20 17.95 6.86 -3.25
N ARG A 21 16.78 6.32 -2.84
CA ARG A 21 16.66 5.00 -2.17
C ARG A 21 17.38 3.89 -2.94
N ARG A 22 17.23 3.86 -4.27
CA ARG A 22 17.89 2.88 -5.13
C ARG A 22 19.42 2.93 -5.04
N THR A 23 19.96 4.14 -4.88
CA THR A 23 21.40 4.33 -4.70
C THR A 23 21.85 3.81 -3.34
N LEU A 24 21.11 4.11 -2.27
CA LEU A 24 21.37 3.56 -0.94
C LEU A 24 21.36 2.01 -0.95
N MET A 25 20.34 1.40 -1.57
CA MET A 25 20.24 -0.07 -1.67
C MET A 25 21.46 -0.68 -2.38
N LYS A 26 21.93 -0.08 -3.47
CA LYS A 26 23.10 -0.55 -4.20
C LYS A 26 24.39 -0.46 -3.38
N ILE A 27 24.56 0.64 -2.63
CA ILE A 27 25.73 0.84 -1.76
C ILE A 27 25.72 -0.20 -0.64
N LEU A 28 24.59 -0.40 0.04
CA LEU A 28 24.45 -1.36 1.13
C LEU A 28 24.68 -2.80 0.66
N ALA A 29 24.19 -3.16 -0.52
CA ALA A 29 24.46 -4.46 -1.14
C ALA A 29 25.96 -4.65 -1.44
N GLY A 30 26.63 -3.61 -1.95
CA GLY A 30 28.09 -3.60 -2.18
C GLY A 30 28.91 -3.70 -0.89
N MET A 31 28.35 -3.29 0.25
CA MET A 31 28.96 -3.42 1.58
C MET A 31 28.68 -4.78 2.24
N GLY A 32 28.03 -5.72 1.56
CA GLY A 32 27.70 -7.04 2.10
C GLY A 32 26.57 -7.08 3.12
N VAL A 33 25.76 -6.02 3.19
CA VAL A 33 24.57 -6.00 4.05
C VAL A 33 23.52 -6.95 3.47
N SER A 34 22.97 -7.84 4.30
CA SER A 34 21.93 -8.78 3.86
C SER A 34 20.67 -8.07 3.36
N THR A 35 19.91 -8.71 2.49
CA THR A 35 18.66 -8.14 1.94
C THR A 35 17.67 -7.73 3.03
N ALA A 36 17.56 -8.50 4.12
CA ALA A 36 16.75 -8.15 5.28
C ALA A 36 17.30 -6.89 6.00
N GLY A 37 18.63 -6.78 6.18
CA GLY A 37 19.26 -5.60 6.74
C GLY A 37 19.11 -4.35 5.86
N ILE A 38 19.20 -4.50 4.54
CA ILE A 38 18.93 -3.43 3.57
C ILE A 38 17.49 -2.92 3.71
N GLY A 39 16.53 -3.83 3.80
CA GLY A 39 15.12 -3.49 3.98
C GLY A 39 14.88 -2.65 5.23
N ALA A 40 15.44 -3.06 6.38
CA ALA A 40 15.32 -2.34 7.64
C ALA A 40 15.96 -0.93 7.58
N ILE A 41 17.16 -0.81 7.02
CA ILE A 41 17.87 0.47 6.89
C ILE A 41 17.12 1.43 5.95
N VAL A 42 16.63 0.92 4.82
CA VAL A 42 15.86 1.74 3.87
C VAL A 42 14.51 2.17 4.47
N ALA A 43 13.85 1.32 5.26
CA ALA A 43 12.64 1.67 5.99
C ALA A 43 12.87 2.81 6.98
N THR A 44 13.97 2.76 7.77
CA THR A 44 14.31 3.83 8.72
C THR A 44 14.68 5.14 8.01
N ALA A 45 15.32 5.08 6.82
CA ALA A 45 15.65 6.26 6.02
C ALA A 45 14.40 7.02 5.51
N THR A 46 13.26 6.35 5.43
CA THR A 46 12.03 6.94 4.89
C THR A 46 11.01 7.37 5.95
N HIS A 47 11.29 7.08 7.23
CA HIS A 47 10.47 7.56 8.35
C HIS A 47 10.82 9.04 8.66
N THR A 48 10.39 9.94 7.78
CA THR A 48 9.99 11.28 8.22
C THR A 48 8.51 11.14 8.57
N PRO A 49 8.07 11.40 9.80
CA PRO A 49 6.64 11.55 10.07
C PRO A 49 6.20 12.80 9.33
N THR A 50 5.83 12.66 8.08
CA THR A 50 5.07 13.68 7.37
C THR A 50 3.70 13.64 8.02
N THR A 51 3.47 14.60 8.94
CA THR A 51 2.14 14.91 9.43
C THR A 51 1.35 15.47 8.24
N HIS A 52 0.81 14.56 7.41
CA HIS A 52 -0.25 14.96 6.51
C HIS A 52 -1.45 15.29 7.38
N PRO A 53 -2.06 16.48 7.20
CA PRO A 53 -3.33 16.76 7.84
C PRO A 53 -4.28 15.60 7.53
N ALA A 54 -4.85 15.01 8.56
CA ALA A 54 -5.84 13.94 8.37
C ALA A 54 -6.96 14.51 7.49
N PRO A 55 -7.38 13.80 6.43
CA PRO A 55 -8.48 14.25 5.60
C PRO A 55 -9.73 14.39 6.46
N ILE A 56 -10.48 15.44 6.23
CA ILE A 56 -11.64 15.78 7.03
C ILE A 56 -12.82 14.91 6.58
N VAL A 57 -13.39 14.16 7.52
CA VAL A 57 -14.67 13.49 7.29
C VAL A 57 -15.74 14.58 7.20
N ASN A 58 -16.39 14.70 6.05
CA ASN A 58 -17.49 15.62 5.84
C ASN A 58 -18.84 14.88 5.97
N PRO A 59 -19.52 14.96 7.13
CA PRO A 59 -20.78 14.25 7.34
C PRO A 59 -21.95 14.81 6.52
N GLN A 60 -21.79 15.97 5.89
CA GLN A 60 -22.80 16.58 5.04
C GLN A 60 -22.82 16.00 3.62
N GLU A 61 -21.77 15.28 3.21
CA GLU A 61 -21.76 14.58 1.94
C GLU A 61 -22.69 13.34 1.98
N SER A 62 -23.12 12.89 0.81
CA SER A 62 -24.05 11.76 0.71
C SER A 62 -23.34 10.43 0.97
N SER A 63 -23.65 9.79 2.08
CA SER A 63 -23.19 8.43 2.40
C SER A 63 -23.55 7.42 1.30
N ASN A 64 -24.70 7.55 0.66
CA ASN A 64 -25.12 6.68 -0.44
C ASN A 64 -24.21 6.84 -1.67
N THR A 65 -23.82 8.07 -1.99
CA THR A 65 -22.88 8.35 -3.08
C THR A 65 -21.52 7.70 -2.77
N SER A 66 -21.03 7.86 -1.55
CA SER A 66 -19.76 7.27 -1.11
C SER A 66 -19.79 5.74 -1.16
N LEU A 67 -20.89 5.11 -0.74
CA LEU A 67 -21.09 3.66 -0.86
C LEU A 67 -21.08 3.19 -2.31
N THR A 68 -21.75 3.92 -3.20
CA THR A 68 -21.82 3.58 -4.64
C THR A 68 -20.43 3.66 -5.27
N LEU A 69 -19.70 4.76 -5.06
CA LEU A 69 -18.36 4.95 -5.59
C LEU A 69 -17.38 3.89 -5.05
N HIS A 70 -17.50 3.55 -3.77
CA HIS A 70 -16.63 2.52 -3.20
C HIS A 70 -16.96 1.12 -3.73
N SER A 71 -18.23 0.81 -3.99
CA SER A 71 -18.63 -0.45 -4.64
C SER A 71 -18.04 -0.56 -6.05
N GLN A 72 -18.02 0.53 -6.82
CA GLN A 72 -17.37 0.58 -8.13
C GLN A 72 -15.84 0.39 -8.01
N HIS A 73 -15.22 1.00 -6.99
CA HIS A 73 -13.80 0.82 -6.71
C HIS A 73 -13.44 -0.66 -6.50
N ILE A 74 -14.19 -1.37 -5.64
CA ILE A 74 -13.98 -2.81 -5.40
C ILE A 74 -14.19 -3.63 -6.67
N ALA A 75 -15.22 -3.32 -7.45
CA ALA A 75 -15.47 -4.00 -8.72
C ALA A 75 -14.31 -3.80 -9.72
N ASN A 76 -13.80 -2.57 -9.86
CA ASN A 76 -12.65 -2.27 -10.70
C ASN A 76 -11.39 -3.00 -10.24
N GLN A 77 -11.18 -3.09 -8.92
CA GLN A 77 -10.05 -3.84 -8.37
C GLN A 77 -10.16 -5.33 -8.66
N SER A 78 -11.33 -5.93 -8.45
CA SER A 78 -11.57 -7.35 -8.74
C SER A 78 -11.43 -7.70 -10.23
N GLN A 79 -11.71 -6.74 -11.12
CA GLN A 79 -11.58 -6.88 -12.57
C GLN A 79 -10.19 -6.54 -13.10
N GLY A 80 -9.28 -6.06 -12.26
CA GLY A 80 -7.96 -5.59 -12.67
C GLY A 80 -8.00 -4.33 -13.56
N ASN A 81 -9.07 -3.53 -13.46
CA ASN A 81 -9.24 -2.31 -14.26
C ASN A 81 -8.39 -1.16 -13.70
N THR A 82 -7.09 -1.16 -14.03
CA THR A 82 -6.11 -0.20 -13.52
C THR A 82 -6.40 1.24 -13.96
N ASP A 83 -6.96 1.46 -15.14
CA ASP A 83 -7.31 2.79 -15.63
C ASP A 83 -8.46 3.41 -14.81
N ALA A 84 -9.47 2.61 -14.50
CA ALA A 84 -10.56 3.06 -13.63
C ALA A 84 -10.07 3.31 -12.20
N LEU A 85 -9.19 2.46 -11.67
CA LEU A 85 -8.55 2.67 -10.37
C LEU A 85 -7.70 3.94 -10.37
N TYR A 86 -6.91 4.20 -11.42
CA TYR A 86 -6.15 5.44 -11.55
C TYR A 86 -7.05 6.67 -11.46
N ASN A 87 -8.17 6.64 -12.14
CA ASN A 87 -9.13 7.74 -12.14
C ASN A 87 -9.91 7.89 -10.83
N ASP A 88 -9.92 6.89 -9.96
CA ASP A 88 -10.61 6.92 -8.68
C ASP A 88 -9.82 7.62 -7.56
N TYR A 89 -8.49 7.68 -7.68
CA TYR A 89 -7.64 8.37 -6.71
C TYR A 89 -7.40 9.84 -7.07
N ALA A 90 -7.32 10.69 -6.04
CA ALA A 90 -6.79 12.04 -6.19
C ALA A 90 -5.27 12.00 -6.46
N GLU A 91 -4.73 13.03 -7.11
CA GLU A 91 -3.30 13.11 -7.43
C GLU A 91 -2.41 13.00 -6.18
N HIS A 92 -2.84 13.64 -5.09
CA HIS A 92 -2.15 13.68 -3.80
C HIS A 92 -2.63 12.62 -2.80
N ALA A 93 -3.35 11.59 -3.26
CA ALA A 93 -3.88 10.55 -2.39
C ALA A 93 -2.79 9.83 -1.57
N VAL A 94 -3.17 9.34 -0.41
CA VAL A 94 -2.32 8.57 0.49
C VAL A 94 -2.97 7.22 0.77
N VAL A 95 -2.19 6.15 0.62
CA VAL A 95 -2.61 4.78 1.00
C VAL A 95 -1.71 4.28 2.12
N GLU A 96 -2.33 3.89 3.23
CA GLU A 96 -1.69 3.17 4.33
C GLU A 96 -2.08 1.70 4.20
N ASP A 97 -1.09 0.84 4.03
CA ASP A 97 -1.30 -0.59 3.81
C ASP A 97 -0.41 -1.36 4.77
N SER A 98 -1.00 -2.26 5.56
CA SER A 98 -0.32 -3.02 6.62
C SER A 98 0.93 -3.77 6.14
N MET A 99 1.03 -4.11 4.85
CA MET A 99 2.22 -4.75 4.26
C MET A 99 3.42 -3.79 4.12
N TYR A 100 3.21 -2.49 4.17
CA TYR A 100 4.24 -1.50 3.90
C TYR A 100 4.54 -0.67 5.15
N ALA A 101 5.82 -0.54 5.47
CA ALA A 101 6.27 0.22 6.64
C ALA A 101 6.02 1.73 6.55
N SER A 102 5.69 2.24 5.37
CA SER A 102 5.45 3.67 5.14
C SER A 102 4.25 3.89 4.23
N PRO A 103 3.48 4.97 4.41
CA PRO A 103 2.40 5.32 3.51
C PRO A 103 2.88 5.45 2.05
N ILE A 104 2.04 5.01 1.14
CA ILE A 104 2.23 5.14 -0.31
C ILE A 104 1.59 6.46 -0.74
N MET A 105 2.37 7.33 -1.32
CA MET A 105 1.96 8.71 -1.58
C MET A 105 1.92 9.02 -3.07
N GLY A 106 0.82 9.64 -3.48
CA GLY A 106 0.56 10.02 -4.86
C GLY A 106 -0.06 8.89 -5.68
N ARG A 107 -0.95 9.28 -6.56
CA ARG A 107 -1.76 8.36 -7.38
C ARG A 107 -0.91 7.37 -8.16
N GLU A 108 0.19 7.81 -8.78
CA GLU A 108 1.08 6.97 -9.58
C GLU A 108 1.67 5.83 -8.74
N ALA A 109 2.19 6.13 -7.56
CA ALA A 109 2.76 5.13 -6.66
C ALA A 109 1.70 4.15 -6.13
N ILE A 110 0.49 4.64 -5.85
CA ILE A 110 -0.64 3.83 -5.41
C ILE A 110 -1.03 2.84 -6.51
N ILE A 111 -1.16 3.30 -7.76
CA ILE A 111 -1.52 2.43 -8.88
C ILE A 111 -0.41 1.44 -9.20
N ALA A 112 0.85 1.85 -9.14
CA ALA A 112 1.98 0.91 -9.28
C ALA A 112 1.91 -0.22 -8.23
N ARG A 113 1.60 0.11 -6.96
CA ARG A 113 1.40 -0.90 -5.90
C ARG A 113 0.21 -1.81 -6.18
N LYS A 114 -0.94 -1.27 -6.55
CA LYS A 114 -2.13 -2.08 -6.87
C LYS A 114 -1.89 -2.99 -8.07
N THR A 115 -1.27 -2.47 -9.11
CA THR A 115 -0.89 -3.24 -10.31
C THR A 115 0.05 -4.40 -9.94
N MET A 116 1.05 -4.16 -9.08
CA MET A 116 1.94 -5.21 -8.59
C MET A 116 1.15 -6.32 -7.89
N GLY A 117 0.20 -5.98 -7.01
CA GLY A 117 -0.67 -6.95 -6.35
C GLY A 117 -1.51 -7.77 -7.34
N LEU A 118 -2.06 -7.12 -8.37
CA LEU A 118 -2.82 -7.79 -9.42
C LEU A 118 -1.97 -8.78 -10.23
N PHE A 119 -0.70 -8.44 -10.53
CA PHE A 119 0.21 -9.35 -11.23
C PHE A 119 0.77 -10.46 -10.34
N ALA A 120 0.83 -10.23 -9.04
CA ALA A 120 1.33 -11.22 -8.08
C ALA A 120 0.27 -12.24 -7.64
N THR A 121 -0.97 -12.10 -8.07
CA THR A 121 -2.08 -12.96 -7.65
C THR A 121 -2.99 -13.31 -8.82
N THR A 122 -3.57 -14.52 -8.78
CA THR A 122 -4.58 -14.98 -9.76
C THR A 122 -5.84 -15.43 -9.02
N ASP A 123 -6.94 -15.52 -9.75
CA ASP A 123 -8.24 -15.99 -9.26
C ASP A 123 -8.74 -15.21 -8.02
N VAL A 124 -8.39 -13.92 -7.97
CA VAL A 124 -8.74 -13.08 -6.84
C VAL A 124 -10.25 -12.79 -6.82
N GLN A 125 -10.86 -13.12 -5.68
CA GLN A 125 -12.25 -12.77 -5.38
C GLN A 125 -12.32 -11.95 -4.11
N ILE A 126 -12.98 -10.81 -4.16
CA ILE A 126 -13.22 -9.94 -3.00
C ILE A 126 -14.69 -10.01 -2.64
N THR A 127 -14.98 -10.54 -1.47
CA THR A 127 -16.33 -10.59 -0.89
C THR A 127 -16.46 -9.52 0.18
N VAL A 128 -17.38 -8.60 0.00
CA VAL A 128 -17.72 -7.60 1.01
C VAL A 128 -18.67 -8.23 2.03
N LEU A 129 -18.28 -8.23 3.29
CA LEU A 129 -19.05 -8.78 4.41
C LEU A 129 -19.95 -7.70 5.03
N ASN A 130 -19.42 -6.50 5.19
CA ASN A 130 -20.12 -5.38 5.80
C ASN A 130 -19.59 -4.05 5.25
N ARG A 131 -20.42 -3.01 5.26
CA ARG A 131 -20.00 -1.66 4.89
C ARG A 131 -20.81 -0.61 5.63
N ILE A 132 -20.13 0.44 6.04
CA ILE A 132 -20.73 1.60 6.71
C ILE A 132 -20.17 2.86 6.03
N ALA A 133 -21.03 3.85 5.83
CA ALA A 133 -20.59 5.18 5.38
C ALA A 133 -21.16 6.27 6.27
N ILE A 134 -20.32 7.28 6.51
CA ILE A 134 -20.72 8.55 7.14
C ILE A 134 -20.15 9.66 6.28
N GLY A 135 -21.05 10.38 5.60
CA GLY A 135 -20.62 11.42 4.65
C GLY A 135 -19.69 10.87 3.57
N ASN A 136 -18.52 11.42 3.48
CA ASN A 136 -17.48 11.05 2.50
C ASN A 136 -16.55 9.91 2.95
N GLN A 137 -16.76 9.33 4.14
CA GLN A 137 -15.99 8.19 4.63
C GLN A 137 -16.77 6.89 4.44
N VAL A 138 -16.08 5.86 3.94
CA VAL A 138 -16.60 4.49 3.84
C VAL A 138 -15.67 3.55 4.59
N THR A 139 -16.24 2.66 5.39
CA THR A 139 -15.53 1.53 6.00
C THR A 139 -16.12 0.25 5.47
N VAL A 140 -15.27 -0.66 5.01
CA VAL A 140 -15.67 -1.94 4.41
C VAL A 140 -14.92 -3.08 5.06
N GLU A 141 -15.64 -4.06 5.55
CA GLU A 141 -15.10 -5.36 5.95
C GLU A 141 -15.18 -6.32 4.76
N TRP A 142 -14.09 -7.01 4.49
CA TRP A 142 -13.97 -7.86 3.31
C TRP A 142 -13.17 -9.15 3.58
N VAL A 143 -13.38 -10.12 2.71
CA VAL A 143 -12.53 -11.30 2.55
C VAL A 143 -12.05 -11.34 1.11
N ALA A 144 -10.75 -11.47 0.92
CA ALA A 144 -10.14 -11.75 -0.37
C ALA A 144 -9.58 -13.17 -0.39
N THR A 145 -9.82 -13.89 -1.48
CA THR A 145 -9.24 -15.21 -1.75
C THR A 145 -8.53 -15.16 -3.09
N GLY A 146 -7.52 -16.02 -3.29
CA GLY A 146 -6.80 -16.11 -4.55
C GLY A 146 -5.62 -17.06 -4.45
N VAL A 147 -4.75 -17.05 -5.45
CA VAL A 147 -3.48 -17.77 -5.49
C VAL A 147 -2.33 -16.80 -5.66
N HIS A 148 -1.28 -16.95 -4.87
CA HIS A 148 -0.09 -16.10 -4.92
C HIS A 148 0.90 -16.63 -5.96
N THR A 149 0.88 -16.06 -7.17
CA THR A 149 1.61 -16.57 -8.35
C THR A 149 2.79 -15.73 -8.77
N GLY A 150 2.98 -14.53 -8.21
CA GLY A 150 4.08 -13.63 -8.53
C GLY A 150 4.71 -13.03 -7.27
N ASP A 151 5.84 -12.36 -7.43
CA ASP A 151 6.59 -11.79 -6.32
C ASP A 151 5.91 -10.51 -5.76
N LEU A 152 5.76 -10.46 -4.45
CA LEU A 152 5.45 -9.26 -3.68
C LEU A 152 6.69 -8.82 -2.85
N PRO A 153 6.76 -7.58 -2.35
CA PRO A 153 7.89 -7.13 -1.54
C PRO A 153 8.12 -8.03 -0.30
N GLY A 154 9.24 -8.74 -0.30
CA GLY A 154 9.59 -9.69 0.77
C GLY A 154 8.86 -11.03 0.72
N LEU A 155 8.01 -11.27 -0.29
CA LEU A 155 7.21 -12.49 -0.46
C LEU A 155 7.43 -13.02 -1.88
N PRO A 156 8.35 -13.99 -2.10
CA PRO A 156 8.50 -14.65 -3.40
C PRO A 156 7.27 -15.49 -3.73
N ALA A 157 7.00 -15.66 -5.02
CA ALA A 157 5.87 -16.45 -5.51
C ALA A 157 5.83 -17.86 -4.88
N SER A 158 4.73 -18.18 -4.23
CA SER A 158 4.56 -19.49 -3.54
C SER A 158 3.70 -20.46 -4.32
N ASN A 159 2.87 -19.98 -5.24
CA ASN A 159 1.81 -20.72 -5.91
C ASN A 159 0.78 -21.38 -4.95
N LEU A 160 0.65 -20.83 -3.76
CA LEU A 160 -0.28 -21.30 -2.74
C LEU A 160 -1.56 -20.44 -2.72
N PRO A 161 -2.71 -21.04 -2.39
CA PRO A 161 -3.94 -20.29 -2.15
C PRO A 161 -3.83 -19.49 -0.85
N PHE A 162 -4.55 -18.37 -0.80
CA PHE A 162 -4.68 -17.56 0.40
C PHE A 162 -6.12 -17.15 0.67
N THR A 163 -6.41 -16.87 1.93
CA THR A 163 -7.63 -16.21 2.39
C THR A 163 -7.23 -15.08 3.31
N LEU A 164 -7.51 -13.84 2.91
CA LEU A 164 -7.15 -12.64 3.64
C LEU A 164 -8.42 -11.92 4.09
N ARG A 165 -8.54 -11.67 5.40
CA ARG A 165 -9.60 -10.86 5.98
C ARG A 165 -9.09 -9.48 6.32
N GLY A 166 -9.88 -8.46 6.04
CA GLY A 166 -9.43 -7.11 6.35
C GLY A 166 -10.55 -6.09 6.39
N VAL A 167 -10.14 -4.90 6.75
CA VAL A 167 -10.98 -3.70 6.75
C VAL A 167 -10.27 -2.62 5.95
N THR A 168 -11.03 -1.95 5.10
CA THR A 168 -10.59 -0.74 4.41
C THR A 168 -11.38 0.45 4.93
N VAL A 169 -10.68 1.54 5.23
CA VAL A 169 -11.29 2.85 5.50
C VAL A 169 -10.87 3.78 4.37
N ALA A 170 -11.83 4.31 3.62
CA ALA A 170 -11.58 5.23 2.52
C ALA A 170 -12.27 6.55 2.76
N ILE A 171 -11.58 7.66 2.50
CA ILE A 171 -12.13 9.02 2.53
C ILE A 171 -12.04 9.61 1.14
N ARG A 172 -13.13 10.22 0.68
CA ARG A 172 -13.25 10.82 -0.64
C ARG A 172 -13.43 12.33 -0.54
N GLU A 173 -12.88 13.04 -1.50
CA GLU A 173 -13.16 14.46 -1.74
C GLU A 173 -13.43 14.64 -3.22
N ASN A 174 -14.52 15.34 -3.55
CA ASN A 174 -14.96 15.53 -4.94
C ASN A 174 -15.05 14.19 -5.73
N GLY A 175 -15.52 13.14 -5.07
CA GLY A 175 -15.67 11.80 -5.65
C GLY A 175 -14.38 10.98 -5.77
N LYS A 176 -13.20 11.54 -5.46
CA LYS A 176 -11.89 10.87 -5.52
C LYS A 176 -11.45 10.39 -4.15
N ILE A 177 -10.77 9.24 -4.08
CA ILE A 177 -10.12 8.78 -2.85
C ILE A 177 -8.93 9.68 -2.57
N VAL A 178 -8.93 10.34 -1.40
CA VAL A 178 -7.80 11.13 -0.91
C VAL A 178 -7.00 10.37 0.15
N ARG A 179 -7.64 9.45 0.86
CA ARG A 179 -7.00 8.53 1.80
C ARG A 179 -7.66 7.17 1.76
N GLU A 180 -6.84 6.13 1.79
CA GLU A 180 -7.28 4.76 1.99
C GLU A 180 -6.35 4.09 3.01
N SER A 181 -6.92 3.40 4.00
CA SER A 181 -6.16 2.64 4.99
C SER A 181 -6.64 1.19 4.95
N LEU A 182 -5.73 0.25 4.72
CA LEU A 182 -5.99 -1.18 4.63
C LEU A 182 -5.40 -1.87 5.86
N TYR A 183 -6.24 -2.54 6.62
CA TYR A 183 -5.89 -3.28 7.82
C TYR A 183 -6.19 -4.76 7.61
N TYR A 184 -5.18 -5.60 7.71
CA TYR A 184 -5.28 -7.06 7.62
C TYR A 184 -4.08 -7.71 8.33
N ASP A 185 -4.19 -8.98 8.64
CA ASP A 185 -3.14 -9.74 9.30
C ASP A 185 -2.06 -10.18 8.29
N VAL A 186 -0.94 -9.44 8.30
CA VAL A 186 0.20 -9.70 7.41
C VAL A 186 0.92 -10.98 7.82
N GLU A 187 1.01 -11.28 9.11
CA GLU A 187 1.67 -12.51 9.60
C GLU A 187 0.87 -13.74 9.21
N ASP A 188 -0.46 -13.68 9.28
CA ASP A 188 -1.31 -14.77 8.81
C ASP A 188 -1.16 -14.97 7.31
N PHE A 189 -1.13 -13.89 6.52
CA PHE A 189 -0.89 -13.97 5.08
C PHE A 189 0.45 -14.63 4.76
N GLN A 190 1.54 -14.21 5.41
CA GLN A 190 2.88 -14.79 5.25
C GLN A 190 2.90 -16.27 5.63
N ARG A 191 2.25 -16.65 6.73
CA ARG A 191 2.16 -18.03 7.21
C ARG A 191 1.43 -18.94 6.20
N GLN A 192 0.32 -18.47 5.61
CA GLN A 192 -0.40 -19.20 4.55
C GLN A 192 0.47 -19.44 3.32
N LEU A 193 1.37 -18.53 3.01
CA LEU A 193 2.28 -18.62 1.86
C LEU A 193 3.60 -19.33 2.18
N HIS A 194 3.76 -19.86 3.40
CA HIS A 194 4.97 -20.55 3.90
C HIS A 194 6.24 -19.68 3.82
N VAL A 195 6.09 -18.38 3.97
CA VAL A 195 7.20 -17.43 4.04
C VAL A 195 7.41 -17.08 5.52
N SER A 196 8.51 -17.54 6.08
CA SER A 196 8.94 -17.30 7.48
C SER A 196 10.10 -16.33 7.51
#